data_f59e0c335109bac00624eac0181851b6
#
_entry.id   f59e0c335109bac00624eac0181851b6
#
_cell.length_a   1.000
_cell.length_b   1.000
_cell.length_c   1.000
_cell.angle_alpha   90.00
_cell.angle_beta   90.00
_cell.angle_gamma   90.00
#
_symmetry.space_group_name_H-M   'P 1'
#
loop_
_entity.id
_entity.type
_entity.pdbx_description
1 polymer ?
#
loop_
_entity_poly.entity_id
_entity_poly.type
_entity_poly.pdbx_seq_one_letter_code
_entity_poly.pdbx_strand_id
1 'polypeptide(L)'
;NTAGVPKERTFVVGSPMAEVLGAHIDEIKNSDVLSRLSLQKGKYIVLSAHREENIDTEKNFNSLMNSVNAVAEKYDMPILYSCHPRSKKRLEQSGFKLDKRVIRHEPLGFHDYNNLQVNAFAVVSDSGTLPEESSYFTSIERPFPAVCIRTSTERPEALDKGCFVLAGIDEKGLLQAVETAVKMNENGDYGIPVPDYTEENVST
;
A
#
# COMPACT_ATOMS: atom_id res chain seq x y z
N ASN A 1 -2.71 -28.86 8.51
CA ASN A 1 -2.83 -29.64 9.73
C ASN A 1 -1.55 -30.25 10.20
N THR A 2 -0.45 -29.56 9.98
CA THR A 2 0.89 -30.04 10.30
C THR A 2 1.20 -30.01 11.80
N ALA A 3 0.37 -29.34 12.58
CA ALA A 3 0.58 -29.20 14.02
C ALA A 3 -0.04 -30.32 14.85
N GLY A 4 -0.58 -31.37 14.23
CA GLY A 4 -1.20 -32.49 14.93
C GLY A 4 -2.56 -32.19 15.54
N VAL A 5 -3.15 -31.06 15.22
CA VAL A 5 -4.50 -30.69 15.68
C VAL A 5 -5.53 -31.43 14.83
N PRO A 6 -6.55 -32.08 15.44
CA PRO A 6 -7.59 -32.75 14.68
C PRO A 6 -8.29 -31.78 13.70
N LYS A 7 -8.64 -32.29 12.52
CA LYS A 7 -9.25 -31.48 11.46
C LYS A 7 -10.49 -30.75 11.94
N GLU A 8 -11.29 -31.40 12.76
CA GLU A 8 -12.51 -30.84 13.30
C GLU A 8 -12.29 -29.67 14.27
N ARG A 9 -11.04 -29.47 14.68
CA ARG A 9 -10.67 -28.33 15.55
C ARG A 9 -9.86 -27.27 14.82
N THR A 10 -9.69 -27.45 13.51
CA THR A 10 -8.93 -26.49 12.69
C THR A 10 -9.92 -25.61 11.95
N PHE A 11 -9.93 -24.33 12.26
CA PHE A 11 -10.79 -23.36 11.60
C PHE A 11 -10.00 -22.54 10.61
N VAL A 12 -10.63 -22.22 9.48
CA VAL A 12 -10.11 -21.22 8.56
C VAL A 12 -10.57 -19.86 9.08
N VAL A 13 -9.66 -19.12 9.68
CA VAL A 13 -9.96 -17.79 10.23
C VAL A 13 -9.41 -16.71 9.30
N GLY A 14 -9.98 -15.52 9.40
CA GLY A 14 -9.52 -14.38 8.63
C GLY A 14 -8.17 -13.85 9.09
N SER A 15 -7.65 -12.87 8.37
CA SER A 15 -6.39 -12.23 8.71
C SER A 15 -6.51 -11.45 10.03
N PRO A 16 -5.50 -11.52 10.92
CA PRO A 16 -5.45 -10.67 12.10
C PRO A 16 -5.55 -9.18 11.76
N MET A 17 -5.13 -8.78 10.57
CA MET A 17 -5.19 -7.38 10.13
C MET A 17 -6.62 -6.86 10.09
N ALA A 18 -7.59 -7.67 9.65
CA ALA A 18 -8.99 -7.25 9.62
C ALA A 18 -9.52 -6.95 11.03
N GLU A 19 -9.15 -7.77 12.00
CA GLU A 19 -9.52 -7.56 13.41
C GLU A 19 -8.88 -6.29 13.97
N VAL A 20 -7.59 -6.08 13.70
CA VAL A 20 -6.87 -4.89 14.17
C VAL A 20 -7.44 -3.62 13.54
N LEU A 21 -7.68 -3.62 12.24
CA LEU A 21 -8.27 -2.46 11.55
C LEU A 21 -9.67 -2.15 12.08
N GLY A 22 -10.48 -3.17 12.26
CA GLY A 22 -11.83 -3.00 12.83
C GLY A 22 -11.83 -2.43 14.24
N ALA A 23 -10.90 -2.89 15.08
CA ALA A 23 -10.75 -2.40 16.45
C ALA A 23 -10.31 -0.93 16.53
N HIS A 24 -9.61 -0.45 15.50
CA HIS A 24 -9.06 0.91 15.47
C HIS A 24 -9.72 1.81 14.42
N ILE A 25 -10.86 1.39 13.85
CA ILE A 25 -11.44 2.11 12.72
C ILE A 25 -11.85 3.54 13.06
N ASP A 26 -12.33 3.78 14.28
CA ASP A 26 -12.74 5.13 14.69
C ASP A 26 -11.53 6.07 14.80
N GLU A 27 -10.45 5.59 15.38
CA GLU A 27 -9.20 6.37 15.48
C GLU A 27 -8.60 6.63 14.11
N ILE A 28 -8.71 5.66 13.19
CA ILE A 28 -8.25 5.82 11.81
C ILE A 28 -9.07 6.92 11.13
N LYS A 29 -10.39 6.86 11.22
CA LYS A 29 -11.28 7.84 10.60
C LYS A 29 -11.11 9.24 11.18
N ASN A 30 -10.80 9.34 12.46
CA ASN A 30 -10.70 10.60 13.18
C ASN A 30 -9.29 11.20 13.16
N SER A 31 -8.34 10.57 12.49
CA SER A 31 -6.98 11.11 12.39
C SER A 31 -6.99 12.47 11.68
N ASP A 32 -6.22 13.41 12.21
CA ASP A 32 -6.05 14.74 11.64
C ASP A 32 -4.81 14.85 10.74
N VAL A 33 -4.26 13.72 10.33
CA VAL A 33 -3.00 13.66 9.58
C VAL A 33 -3.02 14.47 8.29
N LEU A 34 -4.14 14.48 7.56
CA LEU A 34 -4.25 15.27 6.33
C LEU A 34 -4.06 16.75 6.60
N SER A 35 -4.69 17.25 7.66
CA SER A 35 -4.56 18.64 8.07
C SER A 35 -3.13 18.96 8.52
N ARG A 36 -2.55 18.09 9.35
CA ARG A 36 -1.17 18.27 9.85
C ARG A 36 -0.15 18.30 8.72
N LEU A 37 -0.36 17.53 7.66
CA LEU A 37 0.56 17.45 6.53
C LEU A 37 0.15 18.34 5.35
N SER A 38 -0.90 19.12 5.51
CA SER A 38 -1.42 20.02 4.46
C SER A 38 -1.75 19.27 3.16
N LEU A 39 -2.35 18.10 3.30
CA LEU A 39 -2.76 17.26 2.18
C LEU A 39 -4.28 17.34 1.99
N GLN A 40 -4.73 17.16 0.75
CA GLN A 40 -6.15 17.16 0.41
C GLN A 40 -6.59 15.76 -0.03
N LYS A 41 -7.75 15.33 0.44
CA LYS A 41 -8.33 14.04 0.09
C LYS A 41 -8.37 13.85 -1.44
N GLY A 42 -7.83 12.73 -1.92
CA GLY A 42 -7.83 12.40 -3.33
C GLY A 42 -6.81 13.16 -4.18
N LYS A 43 -5.96 13.97 -3.57
CA LYS A 43 -4.99 14.82 -4.28
C LYS A 43 -3.55 14.59 -3.83
N TYR A 44 -3.24 13.39 -3.42
CA TYR A 44 -1.87 12.99 -3.08
C TYR A 44 -1.73 11.47 -3.28
N ILE A 45 -0.50 11.02 -3.41
CA ILE A 45 -0.16 9.61 -3.53
C ILE A 45 0.67 9.22 -2.31
N VAL A 46 0.42 8.03 -1.76
CA VAL A 46 1.21 7.47 -0.68
C VAL A 46 2.20 6.47 -1.26
N LEU A 47 3.47 6.62 -0.90
CA LEU A 47 4.53 5.69 -1.28
C LEU A 47 5.17 5.09 -0.04
N SER A 48 5.27 3.77 -0.01
CA SER A 48 6.03 3.05 1.01
C SER A 48 6.88 1.99 0.31
N ALA A 49 8.18 2.17 0.29
CA ALA A 49 9.11 1.26 -0.37
C ALA A 49 10.33 1.06 0.53
N HIS A 50 10.42 -0.12 1.16
CA HIS A 50 11.47 -0.40 2.14
C HIS A 50 12.00 -1.83 2.06
N ARG A 51 11.47 -2.67 1.16
CA ARG A 51 11.97 -4.04 1.01
C ARG A 51 13.37 -4.06 0.41
N GLU A 52 14.19 -4.97 0.92
CA GLU A 52 15.58 -5.13 0.48
C GLU A 52 15.68 -5.27 -1.03
N GLU A 53 14.83 -6.11 -1.61
CA GLU A 53 14.84 -6.37 -3.05
C GLU A 53 14.65 -5.11 -3.90
N ASN A 54 13.98 -4.09 -3.36
CA ASN A 54 13.69 -2.86 -4.08
C ASN A 54 14.70 -1.75 -3.83
N ILE A 55 15.46 -1.79 -2.72
CA ILE A 55 16.30 -0.67 -2.32
C ILE A 55 17.78 -1.00 -2.17
N ASP A 56 18.17 -2.28 -2.03
CA ASP A 56 19.54 -2.64 -1.70
C ASP A 56 20.52 -2.57 -2.87
N THR A 57 20.06 -2.77 -4.10
CA THR A 57 20.93 -2.62 -5.26
C THR A 57 20.75 -1.24 -5.88
N GLU A 58 21.84 -0.66 -6.38
CA GLU A 58 21.80 0.63 -7.06
C GLU A 58 20.85 0.61 -8.25
N LYS A 59 20.89 -0.47 -9.03
CA LYS A 59 20.02 -0.63 -10.20
C LYS A 59 18.54 -0.58 -9.84
N ASN A 60 18.13 -1.38 -8.86
CA ASN A 60 16.73 -1.45 -8.45
C ASN A 60 16.27 -0.16 -7.78
N PHE A 61 17.10 0.39 -6.91
CA PHE A 61 16.81 1.66 -6.26
C PHE A 61 16.61 2.79 -7.26
N ASN A 62 17.52 2.93 -8.22
CA ASN A 62 17.42 3.98 -9.25
C ASN A 62 16.20 3.77 -10.14
N SER A 63 15.89 2.52 -10.51
CA SER A 63 14.71 2.21 -11.30
C SER A 63 13.43 2.61 -10.57
N LEU A 64 13.33 2.26 -9.30
CA LEU A 64 12.17 2.61 -8.48
C LEU A 64 12.03 4.13 -8.34
N MET A 65 13.11 4.83 -7.99
CA MET A 65 13.06 6.27 -7.78
C MET A 65 12.78 7.05 -9.06
N ASN A 66 13.29 6.59 -10.20
CA ASN A 66 12.94 7.15 -11.51
C ASN A 66 11.45 6.96 -11.80
N SER A 67 10.90 5.79 -11.45
CA SER A 67 9.47 5.51 -11.61
C SER A 67 8.63 6.42 -10.72
N VAL A 68 9.07 6.66 -9.49
CA VAL A 68 8.39 7.59 -8.57
C VAL A 68 8.37 9.00 -9.13
N ASN A 69 9.50 9.48 -9.66
CA ASN A 69 9.57 10.80 -10.30
C ASN A 69 8.63 10.89 -11.49
N ALA A 70 8.53 9.83 -12.30
CA ALA A 70 7.62 9.79 -13.45
C ALA A 70 6.15 9.88 -13.03
N VAL A 71 5.79 9.21 -11.93
CA VAL A 71 4.43 9.28 -11.37
C VAL A 71 4.14 10.70 -10.87
N ALA A 72 5.08 11.33 -10.18
CA ALA A 72 4.93 12.70 -9.70
C ALA A 72 4.70 13.69 -10.84
N GLU A 73 5.44 13.52 -11.93
CA GLU A 73 5.32 14.36 -13.10
C GLU A 73 3.99 14.15 -13.83
N LYS A 74 3.58 12.88 -14.01
CA LYS A 74 2.35 12.55 -14.73
C LYS A 74 1.10 13.09 -14.03
N TYR A 75 1.02 12.93 -12.72
CA TYR A 75 -0.18 13.27 -11.97
C TYR A 75 -0.14 14.67 -11.33
N ASP A 76 1.03 15.29 -11.31
CA ASP A 76 1.23 16.64 -10.78
C ASP A 76 0.60 16.84 -9.39
N MET A 77 0.92 15.94 -8.47
CA MET A 77 0.44 16.01 -7.10
C MET A 77 1.50 15.53 -6.11
N PRO A 78 1.38 15.89 -4.82
CA PRO A 78 2.35 15.44 -3.84
C PRO A 78 2.39 13.92 -3.73
N ILE A 79 3.59 13.36 -3.59
CA ILE A 79 3.79 11.98 -3.22
C ILE A 79 4.36 11.98 -1.80
N LEU A 80 3.59 11.48 -0.85
CA LEU A 80 4.08 11.34 0.52
C LEU A 80 4.83 10.01 0.62
N TYR A 81 6.15 10.11 0.72
CA TYR A 81 7.01 8.95 0.87
C TYR A 81 7.24 8.67 2.36
N SER A 82 6.58 7.63 2.87
CA SER A 82 6.81 7.14 4.22
C SER A 82 8.16 6.44 4.23
N CYS A 83 9.18 7.18 4.63
CA CYS A 83 10.58 6.81 4.41
C CYS A 83 11.16 6.12 5.65
N HIS A 84 11.27 4.80 5.59
CA HIS A 84 11.93 4.02 6.63
C HIS A 84 13.41 4.45 6.73
N PRO A 85 14.05 4.38 7.91
CA PRO A 85 15.46 4.75 8.07
C PRO A 85 16.40 4.12 7.04
N ARG A 86 16.15 2.89 6.64
CA ARG A 86 16.91 2.19 5.61
C ARG A 86 16.80 2.89 4.26
N SER A 87 15.61 3.26 3.86
CA SER A 87 15.36 3.99 2.60
C SER A 87 15.97 5.38 2.64
N LYS A 88 15.86 6.06 3.77
CA LYS A 88 16.46 7.38 3.97
C LYS A 88 17.98 7.34 3.80
N LYS A 89 18.61 6.36 4.44
CA LYS A 89 20.04 6.15 4.32
C LYS A 89 20.46 5.88 2.88
N ARG A 90 19.68 5.05 2.18
CA ARG A 90 19.95 4.74 0.78
C ARG A 90 19.85 5.97 -0.12
N LEU A 91 18.84 6.80 0.10
CA LEU A 91 18.68 8.07 -0.63
C LEU A 91 19.90 8.98 -0.42
N GLU A 92 20.32 9.13 0.84
CA GLU A 92 21.48 9.97 1.17
C GLU A 92 22.76 9.45 0.53
N GLN A 93 22.98 8.14 0.56
CA GLN A 93 24.16 7.51 -0.01
C GLN A 93 24.21 7.57 -1.53
N SER A 94 23.05 7.42 -2.18
CA SER A 94 22.98 7.38 -3.65
C SER A 94 23.08 8.76 -4.28
N GLY A 95 22.75 9.81 -3.54
CA GLY A 95 22.67 11.15 -4.11
C GLY A 95 21.54 11.31 -5.11
N PHE A 96 20.57 10.40 -5.13
CA PHE A 96 19.47 10.45 -6.09
C PHE A 96 18.60 11.69 -5.89
N LYS A 97 18.26 12.36 -6.99
CA LYS A 97 17.45 13.57 -6.94
C LYS A 97 15.97 13.23 -7.17
N LEU A 98 15.18 13.27 -6.10
CA LEU A 98 13.75 13.11 -6.19
C LEU A 98 13.07 14.37 -6.72
N ASP A 99 11.93 14.18 -7.41
CA ASP A 99 11.09 15.28 -7.84
C ASP A 99 10.68 16.12 -6.62
N LYS A 100 10.51 17.43 -6.82
CA LYS A 100 10.13 18.38 -5.76
C LYS A 100 8.78 18.04 -5.12
N ARG A 101 7.92 17.31 -5.82
CA ARG A 101 6.59 16.90 -5.32
C ARG A 101 6.67 15.73 -4.35
N VAL A 102 7.80 15.03 -4.30
CA VAL A 102 7.98 13.90 -3.38
C VAL A 102 8.37 14.44 -2.01
N ILE A 103 7.52 14.19 -1.02
CA ILE A 103 7.72 14.64 0.36
C ILE A 103 8.21 13.44 1.17
N ARG A 104 9.45 13.51 1.64
CA ARG A 104 10.00 12.47 2.50
C ARG A 104 9.54 12.73 3.92
N HIS A 105 8.93 11.73 4.52
CA HIS A 105 8.44 11.79 5.89
C HIS A 105 8.88 10.57 6.67
N GLU A 106 9.09 10.74 7.96
CA GLU A 106 9.37 9.61 8.83
C GLU A 106 8.16 8.65 8.85
N PRO A 107 8.37 7.36 9.17
CA PRO A 107 7.26 6.42 9.25
C PRO A 107 6.17 6.93 10.19
N LEU A 108 4.94 6.88 9.71
CA LEU A 108 3.78 7.34 10.46
C LEU A 108 3.20 6.21 11.32
N GLY A 109 2.49 6.58 12.37
CA GLY A 109 1.79 5.63 13.20
C GLY A 109 0.66 4.93 12.44
N PHE A 110 0.16 3.85 13.02
CA PHE A 110 -0.85 2.98 12.41
C PHE A 110 -2.12 3.74 11.99
N HIS A 111 -2.66 4.56 12.89
CA HIS A 111 -3.89 5.31 12.61
C HIS A 111 -3.70 6.33 11.49
N ASP A 112 -2.61 7.08 11.55
CA ASP A 112 -2.32 8.11 10.55
C ASP A 112 -2.04 7.50 9.18
N TYR A 113 -1.26 6.42 9.13
CA TYR A 113 -0.91 5.78 7.87
C TYR A 113 -2.14 5.20 7.18
N ASN A 114 -3.03 4.54 7.93
CA ASN A 114 -4.25 3.99 7.35
C ASN A 114 -5.22 5.07 6.91
N ASN A 115 -5.32 6.17 7.65
CA ASN A 115 -6.11 7.32 7.21
C ASN A 115 -5.57 7.88 5.89
N LEU A 116 -4.26 8.00 5.76
CA LEU A 116 -3.64 8.46 4.51
C LEU A 116 -3.95 7.53 3.34
N GLN A 117 -3.89 6.22 3.55
CA GLN A 117 -4.20 5.24 2.49
C GLN A 117 -5.63 5.38 1.99
N VAL A 118 -6.58 5.43 2.91
CA VAL A 118 -8.02 5.49 2.57
C VAL A 118 -8.38 6.74 1.79
N ASN A 119 -7.70 7.85 2.06
CA ASN A 119 -8.00 9.14 1.44
C ASN A 119 -7.09 9.48 0.25
N ALA A 120 -6.17 8.60 -0.12
CA ALA A 120 -5.20 8.86 -1.18
C ALA A 120 -5.81 8.75 -2.56
N PHE A 121 -5.23 9.49 -3.52
CA PHE A 121 -5.50 9.28 -4.94
C PHE A 121 -5.04 7.89 -5.38
N ALA A 122 -3.89 7.44 -4.90
CA ALA A 122 -3.38 6.09 -5.10
C ALA A 122 -2.37 5.75 -4.01
N VAL A 123 -2.22 4.47 -3.72
CA VAL A 123 -1.23 3.96 -2.77
C VAL A 123 -0.29 3.04 -3.51
N VAL A 124 1.01 3.31 -3.42
CA VAL A 124 2.07 2.48 -4.00
C VAL A 124 2.92 1.95 -2.85
N SER A 125 2.94 0.65 -2.66
CA SER A 125 3.61 0.07 -1.49
C SER A 125 4.19 -1.30 -1.78
N ASP A 126 5.30 -1.62 -1.13
CA ASP A 126 5.88 -2.96 -1.13
C ASP A 126 5.60 -3.69 0.20
N SER A 127 4.73 -3.15 1.03
CA SER A 127 4.35 -3.77 2.29
C SER A 127 3.59 -5.07 2.09
N GLY A 128 3.92 -6.08 2.90
CA GLY A 128 3.21 -7.36 2.88
C GLY A 128 1.77 -7.28 3.38
N THR A 129 1.41 -6.21 4.07
CA THR A 129 0.05 -6.03 4.61
C THR A 129 -0.89 -5.28 3.67
N LEU A 130 -0.37 -4.71 2.58
CA LEU A 130 -1.22 -3.94 1.64
C LEU A 130 -2.42 -4.72 1.12
N PRO A 131 -2.28 -6.00 0.68
CA PRO A 131 -3.45 -6.77 0.22
C PRO A 131 -4.53 -6.91 1.29
N GLU A 132 -4.13 -7.13 2.54
CA GLU A 132 -5.06 -7.27 3.66
C GLU A 132 -5.76 -5.96 3.98
N GLU A 133 -5.02 -4.86 3.99
CA GLU A 133 -5.56 -3.53 4.21
C GLU A 133 -6.52 -3.13 3.08
N SER A 134 -6.12 -3.34 1.83
CA SER A 134 -6.97 -3.05 0.67
C SER A 134 -8.28 -3.86 0.72
N SER A 135 -8.19 -5.14 1.04
CA SER A 135 -9.37 -6.01 1.15
C SER A 135 -10.31 -5.55 2.25
N TYR A 136 -9.78 -5.23 3.42
CA TYR A 136 -10.59 -4.76 4.55
C TYR A 136 -11.34 -3.48 4.19
N PHE A 137 -10.63 -2.47 3.69
CA PHE A 137 -11.27 -1.20 3.37
C PHE A 137 -12.28 -1.31 2.23
N THR A 138 -12.07 -2.22 1.29
CA THR A 138 -13.07 -2.52 0.27
C THR A 138 -14.34 -3.11 0.91
N SER A 139 -14.19 -3.99 1.89
CA SER A 139 -15.33 -4.64 2.57
C SER A 139 -16.21 -3.67 3.35
N ILE A 140 -15.65 -2.55 3.82
CA ILE A 140 -16.41 -1.51 4.54
C ILE A 140 -16.78 -0.32 3.65
N GLU A 141 -16.76 -0.54 2.33
CA GLU A 141 -17.12 0.47 1.33
C GLU A 141 -16.23 1.72 1.35
N ARG A 142 -14.95 1.54 1.70
CA ARG A 142 -13.92 2.59 1.69
C ARG A 142 -12.71 2.18 0.86
N PRO A 143 -12.91 1.71 -0.40
CA PRO A 143 -11.80 1.26 -1.22
C PRO A 143 -10.86 2.41 -1.59
N PHE A 144 -9.62 2.06 -1.85
CA PHE A 144 -8.64 3.00 -2.38
C PHE A 144 -7.81 2.31 -3.48
N PRO A 145 -7.33 3.08 -4.49
CA PRO A 145 -6.48 2.50 -5.52
C PRO A 145 -5.17 2.00 -4.89
N ALA A 146 -4.89 0.71 -5.02
CA ALA A 146 -3.72 0.09 -4.41
C ALA A 146 -2.82 -0.55 -5.46
N VAL A 147 -1.54 -0.21 -5.42
CA VAL A 147 -0.51 -0.79 -6.28
C VAL A 147 0.55 -1.43 -5.38
N CYS A 148 0.73 -2.72 -5.54
CA CYS A 148 1.75 -3.47 -4.81
C CYS A 148 2.98 -3.61 -5.70
N ILE A 149 4.13 -3.07 -5.27
CA ILE A 149 5.38 -3.19 -6.00
C ILE A 149 6.18 -4.40 -5.52
N ARG A 150 6.60 -5.23 -6.47
CA ARG A 150 7.37 -6.45 -6.22
C ARG A 150 8.36 -6.68 -7.35
N THR A 151 9.52 -7.20 -7.01
CA THR A 151 10.44 -7.75 -8.01
C THR A 151 10.09 -9.21 -8.29
N SER A 152 9.34 -9.85 -7.40
CA SER A 152 8.85 -11.20 -7.57
C SER A 152 7.44 -11.34 -7.00
N THR A 153 6.63 -12.27 -7.54
CA THR A 153 5.26 -12.51 -7.08
C THR A 153 5.26 -13.45 -5.88
N GLU A 154 4.72 -12.99 -4.76
CA GLU A 154 4.66 -13.76 -3.51
C GLU A 154 3.26 -14.24 -3.13
N ARG A 155 2.20 -13.62 -3.66
CA ARG A 155 0.81 -13.94 -3.28
C ARG A 155 -0.10 -14.05 -4.50
N PRO A 156 0.03 -15.14 -5.28
CA PRO A 156 -0.77 -15.30 -6.50
C PRO A 156 -2.29 -15.36 -6.23
N GLU A 157 -2.71 -15.91 -5.10
CA GLU A 157 -4.13 -16.00 -4.76
C GLU A 157 -4.78 -14.63 -4.55
N ALA A 158 -4.03 -13.67 -4.01
CA ALA A 158 -4.54 -12.32 -3.83
C ALA A 158 -4.64 -11.59 -5.17
N LEU A 159 -3.75 -11.86 -6.10
CA LEU A 159 -3.80 -11.31 -7.45
C LEU A 159 -5.07 -11.73 -8.17
N ASP A 160 -5.42 -13.00 -8.06
CA ASP A 160 -6.62 -13.54 -8.72
C ASP A 160 -7.91 -12.89 -8.18
N LYS A 161 -7.86 -12.40 -6.96
CA LYS A 161 -9.02 -11.75 -6.32
C LYS A 161 -9.14 -10.27 -6.66
N GLY A 162 -8.15 -9.67 -7.29
CA GLY A 162 -8.25 -8.32 -7.82
C GLY A 162 -8.35 -7.19 -6.81
N CYS A 163 -7.93 -7.40 -5.56
CA CYS A 163 -8.00 -6.35 -4.54
C CYS A 163 -6.96 -5.24 -4.73
N PHE A 164 -5.97 -5.47 -5.58
CA PHE A 164 -4.90 -4.52 -5.86
C PHE A 164 -4.25 -4.87 -7.20
N VAL A 165 -3.44 -3.94 -7.71
CA VAL A 165 -2.69 -4.13 -8.96
C VAL A 165 -1.23 -4.39 -8.63
N LEU A 166 -0.62 -5.40 -9.25
CA LEU A 166 0.81 -5.66 -9.13
C LEU A 166 1.60 -4.87 -10.15
N ALA A 167 2.74 -4.35 -9.71
CA ALA A 167 3.68 -3.66 -10.59
C ALA A 167 5.10 -4.06 -10.26
N GLY A 168 5.97 -3.99 -11.27
CA GLY A 168 7.40 -4.00 -11.05
C GLY A 168 7.90 -2.62 -10.65
N ILE A 169 9.20 -2.45 -10.58
CA ILE A 169 9.85 -1.20 -10.22
C ILE A 169 10.27 -0.37 -11.43
N ASP A 170 9.90 -0.80 -12.62
CA ASP A 170 10.19 -0.07 -13.86
C ASP A 170 9.16 1.04 -14.08
N GLU A 171 9.59 2.10 -14.76
CA GLU A 171 8.78 3.29 -14.99
C GLU A 171 7.47 2.97 -15.72
N LYS A 172 7.54 2.25 -16.83
CA LYS A 172 6.36 1.92 -17.64
C LYS A 172 5.36 1.06 -16.87
N GLY A 173 5.85 0.04 -16.19
CA GLY A 173 5.02 -0.87 -15.39
C GLY A 173 4.32 -0.15 -14.26
N LEU A 174 5.04 0.71 -13.54
CA LEU A 174 4.46 1.44 -12.43
C LEU A 174 3.42 2.46 -12.90
N LEU A 175 3.71 3.21 -13.95
CA LEU A 175 2.73 4.15 -14.52
C LEU A 175 1.46 3.47 -14.96
N GLN A 176 1.57 2.32 -15.65
CA GLN A 176 0.40 1.54 -16.07
C GLN A 176 -0.40 1.01 -14.89
N ALA A 177 0.29 0.53 -13.86
CA ALA A 177 -0.36 -0.03 -12.67
C ALA A 177 -1.14 1.04 -11.90
N VAL A 178 -0.57 2.23 -11.72
CA VAL A 178 -1.25 3.34 -11.06
C VAL A 178 -2.49 3.75 -11.88
N GLU A 179 -2.35 3.90 -13.19
CA GLU A 179 -3.47 4.25 -14.05
C GLU A 179 -4.58 3.20 -13.97
N THR A 180 -4.24 1.93 -14.02
CA THR A 180 -5.20 0.83 -13.91
C THR A 180 -5.93 0.85 -12.58
N ALA A 181 -5.19 0.98 -11.47
CA ALA A 181 -5.77 1.01 -10.13
C ALA A 181 -6.74 2.18 -9.95
N VAL A 182 -6.37 3.36 -10.43
CA VAL A 182 -7.21 4.56 -10.35
C VAL A 182 -8.47 4.38 -11.17
N LYS A 183 -8.37 3.87 -12.39
CA LYS A 183 -9.54 3.64 -13.26
C LYS A 183 -10.49 2.60 -12.68
N MET A 184 -9.96 1.52 -12.12
CA MET A 184 -10.79 0.49 -11.46
C MET A 184 -11.57 1.11 -10.31
N ASN A 185 -10.93 1.94 -9.51
CA ASN A 185 -11.58 2.60 -8.38
C ASN A 185 -12.65 3.59 -8.85
N GLU A 186 -12.40 4.38 -9.88
CA GLU A 186 -13.35 5.34 -10.44
C GLU A 186 -14.58 4.64 -11.03
N ASN A 187 -14.40 3.47 -11.64
CA ASN A 187 -15.48 2.70 -12.26
C ASN A 187 -16.24 1.81 -11.27
N GLY A 188 -15.88 1.82 -10.00
CA GLY A 188 -16.48 0.95 -9.00
C GLY A 188 -16.05 -0.51 -9.13
N ASP A 189 -14.99 -0.78 -9.85
CA ASP A 189 -14.45 -2.14 -10.01
C ASP A 189 -13.31 -2.34 -8.99
N TYR A 190 -13.72 -2.63 -7.77
CA TYR A 190 -12.77 -2.76 -6.65
C TYR A 190 -12.22 -4.16 -6.48
N GLY A 191 -12.65 -5.10 -7.34
CA GLY A 191 -12.36 -6.51 -7.15
C GLY A 191 -13.19 -7.11 -6.03
N ILE A 192 -12.93 -8.38 -5.75
CA ILE A 192 -13.62 -9.11 -4.69
C ILE A 192 -12.66 -9.25 -3.52
N PRO A 193 -13.04 -8.77 -2.30
CA PRO A 193 -12.18 -8.93 -1.13
C PRO A 193 -11.83 -10.39 -0.89
N VAL A 194 -10.58 -10.66 -0.54
CA VAL A 194 -10.14 -12.00 -0.18
C VAL A 194 -10.82 -12.37 1.15
N PRO A 195 -11.62 -13.45 1.21
CA PRO A 195 -12.40 -13.75 2.41
C PRO A 195 -11.59 -13.81 3.70
N ASP A 196 -10.40 -14.40 3.64
CA ASP A 196 -9.54 -14.53 4.81
C ASP A 196 -9.01 -13.19 5.34
N TYR A 197 -9.14 -12.12 4.55
CA TYR A 197 -8.65 -10.80 4.93
C TYR A 197 -9.76 -9.88 5.46
N THR A 198 -11.01 -10.32 5.37
CA THR A 198 -12.16 -9.47 5.73
C THR A 198 -12.86 -9.87 7.03
N GLU A 199 -12.51 -11.01 7.60
CA GLU A 199 -13.10 -11.43 8.86
C GLU A 199 -12.55 -10.64 10.04
N GLU A 200 -13.44 -10.19 10.91
CA GLU A 200 -13.07 -9.34 12.05
C GLU A 200 -12.87 -10.10 13.35
N ASN A 201 -13.42 -11.29 13.48
CA ASN A 201 -13.38 -12.07 14.72
C ASN A 201 -12.47 -13.30 14.56
N VAL A 202 -11.18 -13.06 14.56
CA VAL A 202 -10.20 -14.14 14.35
C VAL A 202 -9.89 -14.91 15.62
N SER A 203 -10.21 -14.34 16.77
CA SER A 203 -9.84 -14.87 18.09
C SER A 203 -10.92 -15.76 18.74
N THR A 204 -11.95 -16.11 18.03
CA THR A 204 -13.02 -17.00 18.56
C THR A 204 -12.60 -18.50 18.66
#